data_879813cd38a69e35da18a75529b8c8ee
#
_entry.id   879813cd38a69e35da18a75529b8c8ee
#
_cell.length_a   1.000
_cell.length_b   1.000
_cell.length_c   1.000
_cell.angle_alpha   90.00
_cell.angle_beta   90.00
_cell.angle_gamma   90.00
#
_symmetry.space_group_name_H-M   'P 1'
#
loop_
_entity.id
_entity.type
_entity.pdbx_description
1 polymer ?
#
loop_
_entity_poly.entity_id
_entity_poly.type
_entity_poly.pdbx_seq_one_letter_code
_entity_poly.pdbx_strand_id
1 'polypeptide(L)'
;MVSSLKELIDEPELGHGNEREEKFISSGVSWESYESLLTKLENNSHYRVNYLDGILEIVSPSIRHEKIKTNLGMLLERFFYSKRIRFVPMGSSTFKNKAKKAGAEPDECYCIGEEKKVPDLAIEVVLTSGSVSKLEIYRRLGVAEVWFWESNHFKLYHLRDNSQTELATVYPDTYGYEAIPKSEILPELDISLLEQCLTISDSIQAIDEFEQGLRAADERKQ
;
A
#
# COMPACT_ATOMS: atom_id res chain seq x y z
N MET A 1 16.64 2.57 -19.10
CA MET A 1 16.67 1.32 -18.30
C MET A 1 17.91 1.40 -17.44
N VAL A 2 17.75 1.58 -16.13
CA VAL A 2 18.89 1.71 -15.21
C VAL A 2 19.55 0.34 -15.12
N SER A 3 20.84 0.25 -15.44
CA SER A 3 21.54 -1.03 -15.54
C SER A 3 22.21 -1.48 -14.25
N SER A 4 22.32 -0.60 -13.26
CA SER A 4 22.89 -0.93 -11.93
C SER A 4 22.29 -0.10 -10.81
N LEU A 5 22.30 -0.66 -9.60
CA LEU A 5 21.89 0.04 -8.38
C LEU A 5 22.70 1.34 -8.14
N LYS A 6 23.96 1.35 -8.60
CA LYS A 6 24.84 2.51 -8.49
C LYS A 6 24.39 3.66 -9.38
N GLU A 7 23.96 3.37 -10.60
CA GLU A 7 23.40 4.38 -11.52
C GLU A 7 22.10 4.98 -10.95
N LEU A 8 21.25 4.16 -10.34
CA LEU A 8 20.02 4.63 -9.73
C LEU A 8 20.26 5.62 -8.55
N ILE A 9 21.34 5.44 -7.80
CA ILE A 9 21.65 6.22 -6.59
C ILE A 9 22.53 7.44 -6.91
N ASP A 10 23.46 7.32 -7.86
CA ASP A 10 24.49 8.33 -8.14
C ASP A 10 24.05 9.36 -9.22
N GLU A 11 22.99 9.11 -9.98
CA GLU A 11 22.43 10.03 -10.97
C GLU A 11 21.05 10.58 -10.52
N PRO A 12 21.02 11.68 -9.75
CA PRO A 12 19.75 12.31 -9.33
C PRO A 12 19.04 13.07 -10.48
N GLU A 13 19.51 12.99 -11.71
CA GLU A 13 18.89 13.62 -12.90
C GLU A 13 17.79 12.76 -13.55
N LEU A 14 17.24 11.79 -12.87
CA LEU A 14 16.02 11.14 -13.33
C LEU A 14 14.87 12.12 -13.24
N GLY A 15 14.55 12.63 -14.41
CA GLY A 15 13.80 13.82 -14.70
C GLY A 15 12.49 13.94 -13.92
N HIS A 16 12.16 15.15 -13.64
CA HIS A 16 10.90 15.63 -13.13
C HIS A 16 9.73 14.91 -13.84
N GLY A 17 9.08 13.99 -13.13
CA GLY A 17 7.82 13.39 -13.53
C GLY A 17 7.94 12.31 -14.60
N ASN A 18 8.42 11.14 -14.22
CA ASN A 18 8.31 9.96 -15.08
C ASN A 18 6.84 9.71 -15.44
N GLU A 19 6.53 9.71 -16.73
CA GLU A 19 5.20 9.31 -17.22
C GLU A 19 4.93 7.81 -16.95
N ARG A 20 5.99 7.05 -16.67
CA ARG A 20 5.95 5.61 -16.42
C ARG A 20 6.62 5.28 -15.10
N GLU A 21 6.05 4.32 -14.40
CA GLU A 21 6.65 3.67 -13.25
C GLU A 21 7.89 2.88 -13.68
N GLU A 22 9.00 3.07 -12.98
CA GLU A 22 10.22 2.31 -13.18
C GLU A 22 10.47 1.35 -12.03
N LYS A 23 10.92 0.14 -12.34
CA LYS A 23 11.24 -0.89 -11.35
C LYS A 23 12.64 -1.44 -11.57
N PHE A 24 13.37 -1.58 -10.48
CA PHE A 24 14.63 -2.29 -10.42
C PHE A 24 14.49 -3.47 -9.47
N ILE A 25 14.92 -4.65 -9.92
CA ILE A 25 14.84 -5.89 -9.14
C ILE A 25 16.21 -6.52 -9.09
N SER A 26 16.65 -6.92 -7.90
CA SER A 26 17.89 -7.63 -7.67
C SER A 26 17.68 -8.81 -6.72
N SER A 27 18.38 -9.90 -6.96
CA SER A 27 18.36 -11.08 -6.08
C SER A 27 19.72 -11.28 -5.41
N GLY A 28 19.73 -12.07 -4.32
CA GLY A 28 20.95 -12.32 -3.54
C GLY A 28 21.40 -11.13 -2.68
N VAL A 29 20.52 -10.16 -2.44
CA VAL A 29 20.81 -8.99 -1.60
C VAL A 29 20.75 -9.37 -0.14
N SER A 30 21.82 -9.11 0.62
CA SER A 30 21.84 -9.35 2.05
C SER A 30 20.95 -8.34 2.80
N TRP A 31 20.53 -8.70 4.01
CA TRP A 31 19.78 -7.78 4.88
C TRP A 31 20.58 -6.51 5.19
N GLU A 32 21.86 -6.63 5.43
CA GLU A 32 22.77 -5.52 5.70
C GLU A 32 22.88 -4.56 4.50
N SER A 33 22.89 -5.11 3.28
CA SER A 33 22.87 -4.30 2.05
C SER A 33 21.55 -3.56 1.88
N TYR A 34 20.42 -4.21 2.20
CA TYR A 34 19.10 -3.59 2.22
C TYR A 34 19.03 -2.44 3.24
N GLU A 35 19.48 -2.64 4.48
CA GLU A 35 19.51 -1.59 5.51
C GLU A 35 20.42 -0.42 5.10
N SER A 36 21.58 -0.72 4.51
CA SER A 36 22.49 0.31 4.01
C SER A 36 21.85 1.15 2.90
N LEU A 37 21.06 0.51 2.01
CA LEU A 37 20.31 1.21 0.97
C LEU A 37 19.26 2.12 1.57
N LEU A 38 18.44 1.65 2.52
CA LEU A 38 17.45 2.48 3.20
C LEU A 38 18.07 3.72 3.84
N THR A 39 19.23 3.56 4.50
CA THR A 39 19.96 4.69 5.07
C THR A 39 20.39 5.70 4.00
N LYS A 40 20.83 5.24 2.83
CA LYS A 40 21.21 6.14 1.73
C LYS A 40 20.01 6.86 1.13
N LEU A 41 18.84 6.24 1.14
CA LEU A 41 17.60 6.79 0.60
C LEU A 41 16.76 7.54 1.65
N GLU A 42 17.22 7.67 2.90
CA GLU A 42 16.46 8.28 4.00
C GLU A 42 15.90 9.67 3.69
N ASN A 43 16.62 10.45 2.89
CA ASN A 43 16.19 11.79 2.46
C ASN A 43 15.62 11.82 1.03
N ASN A 44 15.35 10.66 0.43
CA ASN A 44 14.83 10.53 -0.92
C ASN A 44 13.49 9.78 -0.92
N SER A 45 12.40 10.54 -0.82
CA SER A 45 11.03 10.00 -0.82
C SER A 45 10.52 9.55 -2.20
N HIS A 46 11.36 9.68 -3.24
CA HIS A 46 10.97 9.33 -4.61
C HIS A 46 10.90 7.81 -4.83
N TYR A 47 11.70 7.04 -4.09
CA TYR A 47 11.76 5.59 -4.24
C TYR A 47 10.95 4.86 -3.18
N ARG A 48 10.39 3.71 -3.54
CA ARG A 48 9.79 2.71 -2.63
C ARG A 48 10.65 1.47 -2.66
N VAL A 49 11.01 0.95 -1.49
CA VAL A 49 11.93 -0.17 -1.37
C VAL A 49 11.22 -1.35 -0.69
N ASN A 50 11.19 -2.48 -1.39
CA ASN A 50 10.62 -3.72 -0.89
C ASN A 50 11.70 -4.80 -0.83
N TYR A 51 11.63 -5.63 0.21
CA TYR A 51 12.59 -6.71 0.42
C TYR A 51 11.89 -7.98 0.91
N LEU A 52 12.23 -9.09 0.29
CA LEU A 52 11.76 -10.42 0.69
C LEU A 52 12.84 -11.48 0.42
N ASP A 53 13.36 -12.13 1.46
CA ASP A 53 14.30 -13.27 1.36
C ASP A 53 15.48 -13.04 0.40
N GLY A 54 16.05 -11.84 0.36
CA GLY A 54 17.17 -11.51 -0.53
C GLY A 54 16.76 -11.02 -1.91
N ILE A 55 15.47 -10.90 -2.20
CA ILE A 55 14.96 -10.18 -3.36
C ILE A 55 14.69 -8.74 -2.96
N LEU A 56 15.32 -7.81 -3.65
CA LEU A 56 15.14 -6.37 -3.48
C LEU A 56 14.38 -5.83 -4.69
N GLU A 57 13.34 -5.08 -4.44
CA GLU A 57 12.62 -4.30 -5.45
C GLU A 57 12.68 -2.82 -5.08
N ILE A 58 13.06 -1.98 -6.03
CA ILE A 58 13.02 -0.52 -5.91
C ILE A 58 12.07 -0.01 -6.99
N VAL A 59 11.10 0.79 -6.58
CA VAL A 59 10.09 1.37 -7.46
C VAL A 59 10.22 2.88 -7.44
N SER A 60 10.23 3.49 -8.64
CA SER A 60 10.07 4.94 -8.84
C SER A 60 8.65 5.17 -9.35
N PRO A 61 7.73 5.68 -8.50
CA PRO A 61 6.34 5.90 -8.89
C PRO A 61 6.19 6.93 -10.00
N SER A 62 5.21 6.74 -10.88
CA SER A 62 4.85 7.75 -11.88
C SER A 62 3.97 8.85 -11.28
N ILE A 63 3.84 10.00 -11.99
CA ILE A 63 2.89 11.06 -11.61
C ILE A 63 1.45 10.51 -11.48
N ARG A 64 1.06 9.61 -12.37
CA ARG A 64 -0.27 8.98 -12.32
C ARG A 64 -0.44 8.17 -11.04
N HIS A 65 0.57 7.42 -10.64
CA HIS A 65 0.57 6.64 -9.40
C HIS A 65 0.39 7.58 -8.19
N GLU A 66 1.20 8.63 -8.09
CA GLU A 66 1.14 9.58 -6.98
C GLU A 66 -0.21 10.32 -6.90
N LYS A 67 -0.83 10.66 -8.05
CA LYS A 67 -2.18 11.24 -8.07
C LYS A 67 -3.23 10.30 -7.50
N ILE A 68 -3.22 9.03 -7.90
CA ILE A 68 -4.17 8.03 -7.40
C ILE A 68 -3.98 7.84 -5.90
N LYS A 69 -2.73 7.64 -5.45
CA LYS A 69 -2.37 7.50 -4.05
C LYS A 69 -2.87 8.68 -3.21
N THR A 70 -2.58 9.91 -3.64
CA THR A 70 -2.96 11.12 -2.92
C THR A 70 -4.49 11.28 -2.84
N ASN A 71 -5.21 11.04 -3.93
CA ASN A 71 -6.68 11.10 -3.93
C ASN A 71 -7.27 10.01 -3.04
N LEU A 72 -6.70 8.82 -3.05
CA LEU A 72 -7.11 7.72 -2.18
C LEU A 72 -6.98 8.08 -0.70
N GLY A 73 -5.81 8.57 -0.29
CA GLY A 73 -5.58 9.01 1.08
C GLY A 73 -6.59 10.09 1.50
N MET A 74 -6.79 11.10 0.65
CA MET A 74 -7.75 12.18 0.89
C MET A 74 -9.18 11.66 1.10
N LEU A 75 -9.68 10.76 0.26
CA LEU A 75 -11.04 10.21 0.37
C LEU A 75 -11.18 9.33 1.62
N LEU A 76 -10.18 8.50 1.94
CA LEU A 76 -10.19 7.68 3.16
C LEU A 76 -10.19 8.52 4.43
N GLU A 77 -9.40 9.58 4.49
CA GLU A 77 -9.37 10.49 5.63
C GLU A 77 -10.69 11.24 5.79
N ARG A 78 -11.39 11.58 4.68
CA ARG A 78 -12.76 12.10 4.71
C ARG A 78 -13.74 11.09 5.30
N PHE A 79 -13.63 9.82 4.92
CA PHE A 79 -14.44 8.75 5.51
C PHE A 79 -14.17 8.63 7.01
N PHE A 80 -12.92 8.54 7.45
CA PHE A 80 -12.58 8.46 8.86
C PHE A 80 -13.14 9.65 9.65
N TYR A 81 -12.99 10.85 9.11
CA TYR A 81 -13.54 12.05 9.73
C TYR A 81 -15.07 12.01 9.83
N SER A 82 -15.78 11.64 8.77
CA SER A 82 -17.23 11.58 8.74
C SER A 82 -17.79 10.55 9.72
N LYS A 83 -17.13 9.39 9.84
CA LYS A 83 -17.54 8.30 10.73
C LYS A 83 -16.95 8.41 12.14
N ARG A 84 -16.18 9.46 12.43
CA ARG A 84 -15.49 9.64 13.72
C ARG A 84 -14.59 8.47 14.10
N ILE A 85 -14.02 7.80 13.11
CA ILE A 85 -13.05 6.73 13.31
C ILE A 85 -11.71 7.38 13.65
N ARG A 86 -11.13 7.01 14.78
CA ARG A 86 -9.75 7.41 15.11
C ARG A 86 -8.79 6.65 14.23
N PHE A 87 -7.81 7.36 13.69
CA PHE A 87 -6.77 6.76 12.85
C PHE A 87 -5.46 7.52 13.00
N VAL A 88 -4.36 6.85 12.69
CA VAL A 88 -3.04 7.44 12.56
C VAL A 88 -2.54 7.15 11.15
N PRO A 89 -2.41 8.18 10.28
CA PRO A 89 -1.81 7.99 8.97
C PRO A 89 -0.30 7.77 9.14
N MET A 90 0.23 6.75 8.51
CA MET A 90 1.65 6.45 8.55
C MET A 90 2.33 6.68 7.19
N GLY A 91 1.56 7.06 6.18
CA GLY A 91 2.04 7.37 4.82
C GLY A 91 2.85 6.22 4.24
N SER A 92 3.99 6.55 3.65
CA SER A 92 4.92 5.59 3.06
C SER A 92 6.03 5.19 4.03
N SER A 93 5.73 4.98 5.31
CA SER A 93 6.74 4.56 6.29
C SER A 93 7.34 3.20 5.97
N THR A 94 8.62 3.03 6.25
CA THR A 94 9.30 1.74 6.08
C THR A 94 8.98 0.80 7.23
N PHE A 95 8.35 -0.32 6.95
CA PHE A 95 8.13 -1.42 7.89
C PHE A 95 9.07 -2.56 7.57
N LYS A 96 9.85 -3.02 8.55
CA LYS A 96 10.83 -4.09 8.33
C LYS A 96 11.00 -5.01 9.53
N ASN A 97 11.30 -6.28 9.24
CA ASN A 97 11.58 -7.29 10.25
C ASN A 97 12.74 -8.19 9.81
N LYS A 98 13.91 -8.01 10.45
CA LYS A 98 15.13 -8.76 10.10
C LYS A 98 14.97 -10.27 10.28
N ALA A 99 14.35 -10.70 11.39
CA ALA A 99 14.18 -12.12 11.68
C ALA A 99 13.27 -12.81 10.64
N LYS A 100 12.32 -12.06 10.08
CA LYS A 100 11.40 -12.54 9.07
C LYS A 100 11.85 -12.23 7.63
N LYS A 101 13.00 -11.57 7.46
CA LYS A 101 13.58 -11.16 6.17
C LYS A 101 12.55 -10.49 5.24
N ALA A 102 11.76 -9.58 5.79
CA ALA A 102 10.72 -8.86 5.09
C ALA A 102 10.76 -7.37 5.39
N GLY A 103 10.57 -6.55 4.37
CA GLY A 103 10.46 -5.10 4.48
C GLY A 103 9.65 -4.52 3.34
N ALA A 104 8.83 -3.51 3.61
CA ALA A 104 8.02 -2.80 2.62
C ALA A 104 7.82 -1.34 3.00
N GLU A 105 7.58 -0.54 1.97
CA GLU A 105 7.07 0.82 2.03
C GLU A 105 5.75 0.84 1.27
N PRO A 106 4.59 0.72 1.97
CA PRO A 106 3.28 0.81 1.34
C PRO A 106 3.06 2.20 0.75
N ASP A 107 2.19 2.31 -0.25
CA ASP A 107 1.83 3.61 -0.81
C ASP A 107 1.06 4.45 0.20
N GLU A 108 0.06 3.85 0.85
CA GLU A 108 -0.67 4.42 1.98
C GLU A 108 -0.86 3.38 3.07
N CYS A 109 -0.84 3.80 4.32
CA CYS A 109 -1.16 2.89 5.42
C CYS A 109 -1.66 3.61 6.67
N TYR A 110 -2.48 2.89 7.46
CA TYR A 110 -3.16 3.44 8.60
C TYR A 110 -3.16 2.49 9.79
N CYS A 111 -2.92 3.05 10.98
CA CYS A 111 -3.36 2.41 12.21
C CYS A 111 -4.77 2.87 12.53
N ILE A 112 -5.68 1.95 12.80
CA ILE A 112 -7.04 2.26 13.23
C ILE A 112 -7.08 2.31 14.76
N GLY A 113 -7.57 3.43 15.30
CA GLY A 113 -7.53 3.71 16.72
C GLY A 113 -6.29 4.47 17.14
N GLU A 114 -5.32 3.77 17.70
CA GLU A 114 -4.07 4.33 18.23
C GLU A 114 -2.88 3.95 17.35
N GLU A 115 -1.76 4.66 17.52
CA GLU A 115 -0.50 4.36 16.84
C GLU A 115 0.01 2.96 17.22
N LYS A 116 0.43 2.18 16.21
CA LYS A 116 0.96 0.82 16.33
C LYS A 116 2.29 0.71 15.60
N LYS A 117 3.08 -0.29 15.96
CA LYS A 117 4.35 -0.59 15.27
C LYS A 117 4.15 -1.09 13.84
N VAL A 118 2.98 -1.66 13.55
CA VAL A 118 2.58 -2.18 12.25
C VAL A 118 1.19 -1.66 11.97
N PRO A 119 0.90 -1.16 10.76
CA PRO A 119 -0.42 -0.65 10.41
C PRO A 119 -1.46 -1.77 10.37
N ASP A 120 -2.71 -1.42 10.62
CA ASP A 120 -3.82 -2.35 10.42
C ASP A 120 -4.16 -2.51 8.94
N LEU A 121 -4.02 -1.43 8.18
CA LEU A 121 -4.30 -1.36 6.75
C LEU A 121 -3.07 -0.90 5.99
N ALA A 122 -2.68 -1.66 4.97
CA ALA A 122 -1.74 -1.25 3.94
C ALA A 122 -2.42 -1.20 2.58
N ILE A 123 -2.12 -0.19 1.77
CA ILE A 123 -2.73 0.00 0.45
C ILE A 123 -1.63 0.20 -0.58
N GLU A 124 -1.77 -0.47 -1.71
CA GLU A 124 -0.84 -0.46 -2.83
C GLU A 124 -1.56 -0.04 -4.11
N VAL A 125 -1.00 0.91 -4.83
CA VAL A 125 -1.46 1.30 -6.17
C VAL A 125 -0.65 0.52 -7.20
N VAL A 126 -1.29 -0.37 -7.94
CA VAL A 126 -0.64 -1.27 -8.89
C VAL A 126 -0.94 -0.79 -10.30
N LEU A 127 0.02 -0.12 -10.92
CA LEU A 127 -0.04 0.29 -12.34
C LEU A 127 0.73 -0.68 -13.24
N THR A 128 1.74 -1.35 -12.67
CA THR A 128 2.53 -2.38 -13.35
C THR A 128 2.67 -3.59 -12.44
N SER A 129 2.69 -4.80 -13.00
CA SER A 129 2.84 -6.01 -12.19
C SER A 129 4.16 -6.00 -11.40
N GLY A 130 4.08 -6.32 -10.11
CA GLY A 130 5.24 -6.47 -9.22
C GLY A 130 5.95 -7.82 -9.41
N SER A 131 7.18 -7.91 -8.93
CA SER A 131 7.95 -9.16 -8.89
C SER A 131 8.03 -9.76 -7.49
N VAL A 132 7.94 -8.94 -6.46
CA VAL A 132 7.96 -9.37 -5.06
C VAL A 132 6.54 -9.55 -4.56
N SER A 133 6.27 -10.66 -3.90
CA SER A 133 4.95 -10.89 -3.31
C SER A 133 4.70 -9.94 -2.12
N LYS A 134 3.95 -8.87 -2.38
CA LYS A 134 3.56 -7.91 -1.35
C LYS A 134 2.73 -8.57 -0.23
N LEU A 135 1.82 -9.49 -0.57
CA LEU A 135 1.04 -10.23 0.44
C LEU A 135 1.95 -11.02 1.38
N GLU A 136 2.98 -11.71 0.87
CA GLU A 136 3.92 -12.41 1.74
C GLU A 136 4.71 -11.47 2.64
N ILE A 137 5.14 -10.32 2.13
CA ILE A 137 5.81 -9.32 2.95
C ILE A 137 4.87 -8.87 4.09
N TYR A 138 3.66 -8.44 3.76
CA TYR A 138 2.69 -7.93 4.75
C TYR A 138 2.26 -8.99 5.75
N ARG A 139 2.12 -10.25 5.34
CA ARG A 139 1.90 -11.37 6.25
C ARG A 139 3.01 -11.49 7.27
N ARG A 140 4.25 -11.45 6.81
CA ARG A 140 5.42 -11.53 7.71
C ARG A 140 5.52 -10.33 8.65
N LEU A 141 5.10 -9.17 8.20
CA LEU A 141 5.02 -7.98 9.03
C LEU A 141 3.84 -8.01 10.00
N GLY A 142 2.75 -8.71 9.67
CA GLY A 142 1.57 -8.87 10.52
C GLY A 142 0.50 -7.80 10.24
N VAL A 143 0.43 -7.28 9.00
CA VAL A 143 -0.61 -6.35 8.56
C VAL A 143 -1.95 -7.09 8.45
N ALA A 144 -3.00 -6.55 9.08
CA ALA A 144 -4.29 -7.23 9.14
C ALA A 144 -5.04 -7.21 7.81
N GLU A 145 -5.02 -6.09 7.09
CA GLU A 145 -5.73 -5.95 5.82
C GLU A 145 -4.86 -5.26 4.78
N VAL A 146 -4.85 -5.81 3.56
CA VAL A 146 -4.08 -5.27 2.42
C VAL A 146 -5.01 -5.04 1.25
N TRP A 147 -4.96 -3.84 0.68
CA TRP A 147 -5.74 -3.48 -0.49
C TRP A 147 -4.81 -3.20 -1.67
N PHE A 148 -5.20 -3.69 -2.84
CA PHE A 148 -4.54 -3.37 -4.11
C PHE A 148 -5.53 -2.62 -5.00
N TRP A 149 -5.17 -1.39 -5.38
CA TRP A 149 -5.85 -0.67 -6.44
C TRP A 149 -5.25 -1.07 -7.78
N GLU A 150 -5.99 -1.81 -8.57
CA GLU A 150 -5.54 -2.34 -9.86
C GLU A 150 -6.67 -2.24 -10.88
N SER A 151 -6.38 -1.68 -12.07
CA SER A 151 -7.36 -1.56 -13.17
C SER A 151 -8.66 -0.86 -12.76
N ASN A 152 -8.58 0.18 -11.92
CA ASN A 152 -9.68 0.95 -11.35
C ASN A 152 -10.61 0.17 -10.39
N HIS A 153 -10.12 -0.91 -9.81
CA HIS A 153 -10.84 -1.71 -8.82
C HIS A 153 -9.95 -2.05 -7.63
N PHE A 154 -10.57 -2.26 -6.47
CA PHE A 154 -9.89 -2.77 -5.31
C PHE A 154 -9.95 -4.30 -5.23
N LYS A 155 -8.81 -4.89 -4.90
CA LYS A 155 -8.71 -6.26 -4.41
C LYS A 155 -8.36 -6.18 -2.93
N LEU A 156 -9.25 -6.61 -2.06
CA LEU A 156 -9.08 -6.57 -0.61
C LEU A 156 -8.72 -7.95 -0.10
N TYR A 157 -7.77 -7.98 0.84
CA TYR A 157 -7.28 -9.20 1.45
C TYR A 157 -7.20 -9.02 2.96
N HIS A 158 -7.80 -9.93 3.72
CA HIS A 158 -7.75 -9.95 5.18
C HIS A 158 -6.93 -11.12 5.68
N LEU A 159 -5.96 -10.86 6.56
CA LEU A 159 -5.11 -11.88 7.14
C LEU A 159 -5.89 -12.70 8.15
N ARG A 160 -6.05 -13.99 7.88
CA ARG A 160 -6.66 -14.91 8.84
C ARG A 160 -5.63 -15.32 9.90
N ASP A 161 -6.10 -15.59 11.10
CA ASP A 161 -5.24 -15.82 12.28
C ASP A 161 -4.14 -16.85 12.01
N ASN A 162 -2.91 -16.42 12.26
CA ASN A 162 -1.67 -17.15 11.97
C ASN A 162 -1.33 -18.24 13.00
N SER A 163 -2.15 -18.46 14.01
CA SER A 163 -1.87 -19.46 15.05
C SER A 163 -1.91 -20.90 14.50
N GLN A 164 -2.33 -21.07 13.22
CA GLN A 164 -2.50 -22.38 12.62
C GLN A 164 -1.79 -22.45 11.27
N THR A 165 -0.78 -23.28 11.20
CA THR A 165 -0.10 -23.74 9.99
C THR A 165 -1.08 -24.26 8.91
N GLU A 166 -2.32 -24.52 9.28
CA GLU A 166 -3.40 -25.00 8.42
C GLU A 166 -3.96 -23.94 7.46
N LEU A 167 -3.97 -22.64 7.83
CA LEU A 167 -4.53 -21.59 6.97
C LEU A 167 -3.64 -21.23 5.78
N ALA A 168 -2.31 -21.33 5.94
CA ALA A 168 -1.40 -21.25 4.81
C ALA A 168 -1.62 -22.40 3.81
N THR A 169 -2.23 -23.49 4.25
CA THR A 169 -2.64 -24.62 3.41
C THR A 169 -3.98 -24.37 2.72
N VAL A 170 -4.86 -23.55 3.32
CA VAL A 170 -6.18 -23.19 2.75
C VAL A 170 -6.05 -22.09 1.70
N TYR A 171 -5.12 -21.12 1.91
CA TYR A 171 -4.88 -19.99 1.00
C TYR A 171 -3.40 -19.95 0.56
N PRO A 172 -2.88 -20.99 -0.12
CA PRO A 172 -1.45 -21.08 -0.44
C PRO A 172 -0.99 -19.97 -1.37
N ASP A 173 -1.80 -19.58 -2.32
CA ASP A 173 -1.48 -18.57 -3.33
C ASP A 173 -1.50 -17.12 -2.76
N THR A 174 -2.16 -16.93 -1.62
CA THR A 174 -2.29 -15.62 -0.95
C THR A 174 -1.63 -15.59 0.42
N TYR A 175 -0.82 -16.58 0.74
CA TYR A 175 -0.02 -16.63 1.98
C TYR A 175 -0.84 -16.49 3.27
N GLY A 176 -2.06 -17.01 3.31
CA GLY A 176 -2.95 -16.94 4.46
C GLY A 176 -3.87 -15.70 4.48
N TYR A 177 -3.80 -14.86 3.46
CA TYR A 177 -4.82 -13.84 3.25
C TYR A 177 -6.03 -14.42 2.51
N GLU A 178 -7.21 -14.10 2.99
CA GLU A 178 -8.47 -14.36 2.30
C GLU A 178 -8.88 -13.14 1.48
N ALA A 179 -9.25 -13.35 0.22
CA ALA A 179 -9.86 -12.29 -0.58
C ALA A 179 -11.29 -12.00 -0.05
N ILE A 180 -11.55 -10.75 0.29
CA ILE A 180 -12.81 -10.30 0.89
C ILE A 180 -13.53 -9.30 -0.01
N PRO A 181 -14.87 -9.32 -0.09
CA PRO A 181 -15.62 -8.39 -0.94
C PRO A 181 -15.79 -7.00 -0.32
N LYS A 182 -15.53 -6.85 0.98
CA LYS A 182 -15.60 -5.59 1.73
C LYS A 182 -14.59 -5.60 2.86
N SER A 183 -14.15 -4.42 3.28
CA SER A 183 -13.24 -4.30 4.43
C SER A 183 -13.88 -4.81 5.71
N GLU A 184 -13.13 -5.58 6.48
CA GLU A 184 -13.54 -6.02 7.83
C GLU A 184 -13.12 -5.01 8.89
N ILE A 185 -12.03 -4.28 8.66
CA ILE A 185 -11.59 -3.22 9.59
C ILE A 185 -12.32 -1.90 9.36
N LEU A 186 -12.89 -1.69 8.16
CA LEU A 186 -13.71 -0.52 7.80
C LEU A 186 -15.06 -0.98 7.23
N PRO A 187 -15.91 -1.69 8.00
CA PRO A 187 -17.09 -2.37 7.48
C PRO A 187 -18.18 -1.44 6.95
N GLU A 188 -18.13 -0.15 7.30
CA GLU A 188 -19.08 0.86 6.82
C GLU A 188 -18.64 1.56 5.55
N LEU A 189 -17.40 1.33 5.08
CA LEU A 189 -16.89 1.92 3.85
C LEU A 189 -17.50 1.20 2.64
N ASP A 190 -18.14 1.97 1.79
CA ASP A 190 -18.60 1.51 0.48
C ASP A 190 -17.42 1.55 -0.50
N ILE A 191 -16.87 0.37 -0.80
CA ILE A 191 -15.72 0.22 -1.71
C ILE A 191 -16.09 0.65 -3.13
N SER A 192 -17.31 0.38 -3.59
CA SER A 192 -17.75 0.76 -4.94
C SER A 192 -17.84 2.29 -5.09
N LEU A 193 -18.31 2.99 -4.06
CA LEU A 193 -18.31 4.45 -4.02
C LEU A 193 -16.87 5.01 -4.04
N LEU A 194 -15.97 4.42 -3.27
CA LEU A 194 -14.55 4.81 -3.26
C LEU A 194 -13.91 4.62 -4.64
N GLU A 195 -14.13 3.47 -5.28
CA GLU A 195 -13.67 3.17 -6.64
C GLU A 195 -14.17 4.19 -7.65
N GLN A 196 -15.46 4.49 -7.63
CA GLN A 196 -16.08 5.47 -8.52
C GLN A 196 -15.42 6.84 -8.34
N CYS A 197 -15.30 7.33 -7.12
CA CYS A 197 -14.74 8.64 -6.84
C CYS A 197 -13.25 8.75 -7.20
N LEU A 198 -12.48 7.67 -7.07
CA LEU A 198 -11.06 7.64 -7.48
C LEU A 198 -10.85 7.77 -9.00
N THR A 199 -11.86 7.50 -9.81
CA THR A 199 -11.78 7.70 -11.26
C THR A 199 -12.07 9.13 -11.71
N ILE A 200 -12.58 9.98 -10.81
CA ILE A 200 -12.87 11.38 -11.08
C ILE A 200 -11.57 12.18 -11.08
N SER A 201 -11.31 12.89 -12.17
CA SER A 201 -10.04 13.64 -12.34
C SER A 201 -9.97 14.93 -11.52
N ASP A 202 -11.12 15.56 -11.24
CA ASP A 202 -11.24 16.76 -10.41
C ASP A 202 -11.39 16.35 -8.95
N SER A 203 -10.43 16.74 -8.10
CA SER A 203 -10.41 16.34 -6.70
C SER A 203 -11.55 16.95 -5.88
N ILE A 204 -12.04 18.13 -6.23
CA ILE A 204 -13.17 18.77 -5.54
C ILE A 204 -14.43 17.98 -5.84
N GLN A 205 -14.67 17.69 -7.12
CA GLN A 205 -15.82 16.87 -7.54
C GLN A 205 -15.76 15.48 -6.89
N ALA A 206 -14.59 14.84 -6.85
CA ALA A 206 -14.43 13.54 -6.21
C ALA A 206 -14.81 13.57 -4.71
N ILE A 207 -14.38 14.62 -3.98
CA ILE A 207 -14.75 14.81 -2.57
C ILE A 207 -16.26 15.01 -2.44
N ASP A 208 -16.85 15.91 -3.22
CA ASP A 208 -18.27 16.25 -3.12
C ASP A 208 -19.15 15.03 -3.37
N GLU A 209 -18.86 14.25 -4.42
CA GLU A 209 -19.58 13.01 -4.72
C GLU A 209 -19.40 11.96 -3.63
N PHE A 210 -18.19 11.83 -3.10
CA PHE A 210 -17.91 10.89 -2.01
C PHE A 210 -18.66 11.26 -0.73
N GLU A 211 -18.63 12.53 -0.31
CA GLU A 211 -19.37 13.00 0.87
C GLU A 211 -20.89 12.90 0.69
N GLN A 212 -21.40 13.14 -0.52
CA GLN A 212 -22.81 12.95 -0.82
C GLN A 212 -23.21 11.47 -0.69
N GLY A 213 -22.39 10.56 -1.21
CA GLY A 213 -22.59 9.12 -1.07
C GLY A 213 -22.58 8.65 0.37
N LEU A 214 -21.64 9.17 1.19
CA LEU A 214 -21.58 8.87 2.63
C LEU A 214 -22.84 9.32 3.37
N ARG A 215 -23.34 10.54 3.10
CA ARG A 215 -24.59 11.06 3.70
C ARG A 215 -25.80 10.20 3.31
N ALA A 216 -25.94 9.89 2.02
CA ALA A 216 -27.03 9.03 1.54
C ALA A 216 -27.01 7.62 2.14
N ALA A 217 -25.82 7.08 2.46
CA ALA A 217 -25.69 5.81 3.15
C ALA A 217 -26.13 5.88 4.61
N ASP A 218 -25.89 7.00 5.31
CA ASP A 218 -26.33 7.21 6.68
C ASP A 218 -27.84 7.41 6.80
N GLU A 219 -28.44 8.15 5.87
CA GLU A 219 -29.89 8.33 5.81
C GLU A 219 -30.67 7.01 5.59
N ARG A 220 -30.09 6.07 4.84
CA ARG A 220 -30.70 4.74 4.62
C ARG A 220 -30.65 3.81 5.84
N LYS A 221 -29.84 4.14 6.84
CA LYS A 221 -29.71 3.36 8.10
C LYS A 221 -30.65 3.85 9.20
N GLN A 222 -31.28 5.01 9.03
CA GLN A 222 -32.25 5.60 9.94
C GLN A 222 -33.67 5.17 9.60
#